data_9db277aa451fde974f4232f39d3f7634
#
_entry.id   9db277aa451fde974f4232f39d3f7634
#
_cell.length_a   1.000
_cell.length_b   1.000
_cell.length_c   1.000
_cell.angle_alpha   90.00
_cell.angle_beta   90.00
_cell.angle_gamma   90.00
#
_symmetry.space_group_name_H-M   'P 1'
#
loop_
_entity.id
_entity.type
_entity.pdbx_description
1 polymer ?
#
loop_
_entity_poly.entity_id
_entity_poly.type
_entity_poly.pdbx_seq_one_letter_code
_entity_poly.pdbx_strand_id
1 'polypeptide(L)'
;KFAYMTGILPIAKNSSGSELNMFAEYTMATEEKFSEYFGFTEKEVDVLYKKYEINQPEYRKVTREGLKEWYNGYHTLSGERLYNPRSVVMALTNNNLGNYWTSAGPYDEIFYYIANDVAEVRDDLALMAAGESIPVKIREYAATSQNLKTKEEIFSAMVVYGFLTCEKGRVSIPNKELMDKFADMLMKENSLGYVYNLAKESTRMLNATLHGDTETMCQILEKAHNTEIPLLSYNNETELTAVVNLVYLAARDRYRVEREDKAGIGYVDFIFYPEIDKSADAIILELKVNHTPEEAISQIKEKKYALKFEEKLGEKRKYTGRVLAVGIGYDKTTKKHLCKVEVL
;
A
#
# COMPACT_ATOMS: atom_id res chain seq x y z
N LYS A 1 -36.08 17.32 20.86
CA LYS A 1 -35.87 16.97 19.43
C LYS A 1 -34.40 16.53 19.26
N PHE A 2 -34.18 15.45 18.59
CA PHE A 2 -32.84 14.95 18.26
C PHE A 2 -32.60 15.21 16.79
N ALA A 3 -31.38 15.59 16.43
CA ALA A 3 -30.91 15.69 15.06
C ALA A 3 -29.64 14.85 14.93
N TYR A 4 -29.55 14.08 13.85
CA TYR A 4 -28.38 13.30 13.46
C TYR A 4 -27.95 13.75 12.07
N MET A 5 -26.68 14.13 11.93
CA MET A 5 -26.09 14.59 10.69
C MET A 5 -24.87 13.72 10.36
N THR A 6 -24.74 13.32 9.11
CA THR A 6 -23.57 12.60 8.62
C THR A 6 -22.98 13.35 7.44
N GLY A 7 -21.68 13.31 7.30
CA GLY A 7 -20.96 13.88 6.18
C GLY A 7 -19.52 13.38 6.15
N ILE A 8 -18.86 13.51 5.03
CA ILE A 8 -17.42 13.23 4.89
C ILE A 8 -16.62 14.32 5.59
N LEU A 9 -17.14 15.56 5.58
CA LEU A 9 -16.52 16.72 6.20
C LEU A 9 -17.28 17.15 7.44
N PRO A 10 -16.58 17.65 8.47
CA PRO A 10 -17.22 18.31 9.61
C PRO A 10 -18.05 19.51 9.14
N ILE A 11 -19.37 19.42 9.31
CA ILE A 11 -20.32 20.45 8.83
C ILE A 11 -20.19 21.73 9.64
N ALA A 12 -19.79 21.62 10.92
CA ALA A 12 -19.82 22.72 11.88
C ALA A 12 -18.80 23.83 11.68
N LYS A 13 -17.75 23.61 10.92
CA LYS A 13 -16.62 24.55 10.85
C LYS A 13 -16.64 25.50 9.65
N ASN A 14 -17.60 25.36 8.76
CA ASN A 14 -17.82 26.31 7.63
C ASN A 14 -18.77 27.47 7.98
N SER A 15 -19.45 27.43 9.12
CA SER A 15 -20.22 28.57 9.62
C SER A 15 -19.48 29.26 10.76
N SER A 16 -19.63 30.57 10.88
CA SER A 16 -19.11 31.35 12.02
C SER A 16 -19.38 30.60 13.31
N GLY A 17 -18.34 30.16 13.99
CA GLY A 17 -18.30 29.08 14.99
C GLY A 17 -19.22 29.18 16.23
N SER A 18 -20.30 29.96 16.21
CA SER A 18 -21.24 30.07 17.32
C SER A 18 -22.58 29.39 17.10
N GLU A 19 -22.93 29.01 15.88
CA GLU A 19 -24.31 28.56 15.60
C GLU A 19 -24.54 27.04 15.80
N LEU A 20 -23.50 26.21 15.92
CA LEU A 20 -23.63 24.76 16.03
C LEU A 20 -22.93 24.15 17.27
N ASN A 21 -22.68 24.91 18.31
CA ASN A 21 -22.03 24.46 19.56
C ASN A 21 -22.78 23.36 20.34
N MET A 22 -23.99 23.01 19.95
CA MET A 22 -24.75 21.95 20.58
C MET A 22 -24.65 20.58 19.96
N PHE A 23 -23.87 20.45 18.86
CA PHE A 23 -23.61 19.17 18.25
C PHE A 23 -22.30 18.58 18.74
N ALA A 24 -22.34 17.34 19.21
CA ALA A 24 -21.13 16.54 19.42
C ALA A 24 -20.71 15.90 18.10
N GLU A 25 -19.45 16.08 17.73
CA GLU A 25 -18.85 15.49 16.53
C GLU A 25 -18.13 14.20 16.91
N TYR A 26 -18.26 13.17 16.09
CA TYR A 26 -17.59 11.89 16.26
C TYR A 26 -16.87 11.55 14.98
N THR A 27 -15.60 11.14 15.09
CA THR A 27 -14.79 10.68 13.97
C THR A 27 -14.22 9.29 14.27
N MET A 28 -13.94 8.52 13.24
CA MET A 28 -13.35 7.18 13.38
C MET A 28 -11.96 7.23 14.03
N ALA A 29 -11.18 8.27 13.71
CA ALA A 29 -9.75 8.33 14.05
C ALA A 29 -9.47 8.93 15.43
N THR A 30 -10.37 9.79 15.95
CA THR A 30 -10.11 10.56 17.19
C THR A 30 -11.04 10.22 18.34
N GLU A 31 -12.15 9.52 18.06
CA GLU A 31 -13.16 9.19 19.05
C GLU A 31 -13.39 7.68 19.11
N GLU A 32 -13.44 7.13 20.32
CA GLU A 32 -13.73 5.72 20.54
C GLU A 32 -15.24 5.42 20.39
N LYS A 33 -16.05 6.38 20.85
CA LYS A 33 -17.50 6.24 20.81
C LYS A 33 -18.02 6.26 19.38
N PHE A 34 -18.77 5.24 19.01
CA PHE A 34 -19.36 5.05 17.67
C PHE A 34 -18.35 4.76 16.56
N SER A 35 -17.08 4.55 16.86
CA SER A 35 -16.05 4.30 15.84
C SER A 35 -16.35 3.09 14.96
N GLU A 36 -16.99 2.06 15.49
CA GLU A 36 -17.42 0.83 14.80
C GLU A 36 -18.47 1.05 13.69
N TYR A 37 -19.16 2.19 13.69
CA TYR A 37 -20.23 2.49 12.71
C TYR A 37 -19.71 3.25 11.46
N PHE A 38 -18.43 3.56 11.40
CA PHE A 38 -17.85 4.26 10.24
C PHE A 38 -17.49 3.35 9.06
N GLY A 39 -17.55 2.03 9.25
CA GLY A 39 -17.24 1.05 8.24
C GLY A 39 -17.88 -0.29 8.53
N PHE A 40 -17.65 -1.29 7.68
CA PHE A 40 -18.05 -2.65 7.99
C PHE A 40 -16.99 -3.36 8.82
N THR A 41 -17.46 -4.05 9.84
CA THR A 41 -16.65 -4.98 10.65
C THR A 41 -16.36 -6.26 9.88
N GLU A 42 -15.37 -7.05 10.33
CA GLU A 42 -15.05 -8.36 9.77
C GLU A 42 -16.28 -9.28 9.74
N LYS A 43 -17.08 -9.28 10.82
CA LYS A 43 -18.30 -10.11 10.93
C LYS A 43 -19.39 -9.71 9.93
N GLU A 44 -19.58 -8.42 9.70
CA GLU A 44 -20.56 -7.93 8.73
C GLU A 44 -20.16 -8.29 7.30
N VAL A 45 -18.87 -8.18 6.98
CA VAL A 45 -18.36 -8.61 5.67
C VAL A 45 -18.50 -10.12 5.48
N ASP A 46 -18.31 -10.94 6.52
CA ASP A 46 -18.56 -12.39 6.47
C ASP A 46 -20.02 -12.70 6.13
N VAL A 47 -20.97 -11.97 6.73
CA VAL A 47 -22.39 -12.12 6.42
C VAL A 47 -22.71 -11.73 4.97
N LEU A 48 -22.15 -10.61 4.50
CA LEU A 48 -22.33 -10.16 3.12
C LEU A 48 -21.71 -11.14 2.11
N TYR A 49 -20.51 -11.66 2.41
CA TYR A 49 -19.84 -12.62 1.57
C TYR A 49 -20.60 -13.95 1.46
N LYS A 50 -21.15 -14.45 2.57
CA LYS A 50 -22.04 -15.64 2.55
C LYS A 50 -23.29 -15.45 1.66
N LYS A 51 -23.89 -14.26 1.70
CA LYS A 51 -25.01 -13.92 0.79
C LYS A 51 -24.56 -13.91 -0.67
N TYR A 52 -23.41 -13.34 -0.95
CA TYR A 52 -22.82 -13.35 -2.29
C TYR A 52 -22.54 -14.78 -2.79
N GLU A 53 -22.00 -15.66 -1.94
CA GLU A 53 -21.76 -17.07 -2.27
C GLU A 53 -23.04 -17.82 -2.68
N ILE A 54 -24.15 -17.53 -2.01
CA ILE A 54 -25.46 -18.11 -2.32
C ILE A 54 -26.00 -17.60 -3.66
N ASN A 55 -25.82 -16.30 -3.91
CA ASN A 55 -26.38 -15.65 -5.11
C ASN A 55 -25.52 -15.85 -6.38
N GLN A 56 -24.24 -16.20 -6.24
CA GLN A 56 -23.28 -16.38 -7.33
C GLN A 56 -22.53 -17.71 -7.21
N PRO A 57 -23.24 -18.88 -7.31
CA PRO A 57 -22.61 -20.16 -6.99
C PRO A 57 -21.55 -20.63 -7.99
N GLU A 58 -21.63 -20.24 -9.27
CA GLU A 58 -20.81 -20.83 -10.35
C GLU A 58 -19.68 -19.95 -10.88
N TYR A 59 -19.77 -18.62 -10.75
CA TYR A 59 -18.83 -17.67 -11.37
C TYR A 59 -18.29 -16.61 -10.41
N ARG A 60 -17.86 -17.05 -9.22
CA ARG A 60 -17.31 -16.15 -8.23
C ARG A 60 -15.90 -15.71 -8.60
N LYS A 61 -15.73 -14.40 -8.82
CA LYS A 61 -14.41 -13.76 -9.04
C LYS A 61 -13.87 -13.10 -7.77
N VAL A 62 -14.77 -12.73 -6.85
CA VAL A 62 -14.40 -12.10 -5.58
C VAL A 62 -14.18 -13.17 -4.53
N THR A 63 -13.03 -13.15 -3.89
CA THR A 63 -12.71 -14.00 -2.73
C THR A 63 -12.83 -13.20 -1.43
N ARG A 64 -13.00 -13.91 -0.31
CA ARG A 64 -13.07 -13.26 1.01
C ARG A 64 -11.75 -12.60 1.39
N GLU A 65 -10.63 -13.23 1.04
CA GLU A 65 -9.28 -12.70 1.19
C GLU A 65 -9.07 -11.47 0.32
N GLY A 66 -9.56 -11.50 -0.93
CA GLY A 66 -9.53 -10.37 -1.83
C GLY A 66 -10.27 -9.14 -1.28
N LEU A 67 -11.46 -9.33 -0.68
CA LEU A 67 -12.16 -8.22 0.00
C LEU A 67 -11.33 -7.65 1.14
N LYS A 68 -10.63 -8.50 1.90
CA LYS A 68 -9.76 -8.07 3.01
C LYS A 68 -8.58 -7.25 2.52
N GLU A 69 -7.89 -7.73 1.50
CA GLU A 69 -6.74 -7.05 0.90
C GLU A 69 -7.12 -5.70 0.29
N TRP A 70 -8.24 -5.68 -0.44
CA TRP A 70 -8.64 -4.50 -1.20
C TRP A 70 -9.29 -3.40 -0.37
N TYR A 71 -10.06 -3.74 0.69
CA TYR A 71 -10.96 -2.77 1.32
C TYR A 71 -10.87 -2.68 2.83
N ASN A 72 -10.14 -3.58 3.49
CA ASN A 72 -9.89 -3.51 4.94
C ASN A 72 -8.72 -2.57 5.25
N GLY A 73 -8.54 -2.21 6.52
CA GLY A 73 -7.33 -1.54 7.01
C GLY A 73 -7.57 -0.15 7.59
N TYR A 74 -8.79 0.31 7.67
CA TYR A 74 -9.12 1.52 8.43
C TYR A 74 -9.15 1.21 9.92
N HIS A 75 -8.26 1.82 10.67
CA HIS A 75 -8.17 1.59 12.12
C HIS A 75 -9.05 2.57 12.89
N THR A 76 -9.83 2.02 13.82
CA THR A 76 -10.50 2.81 14.85
C THR A 76 -9.52 3.15 15.97
N LEU A 77 -9.88 4.10 16.84
CA LEU A 77 -9.07 4.43 18.02
C LEU A 77 -8.91 3.23 18.97
N SER A 78 -9.91 2.34 19.04
CA SER A 78 -9.85 1.08 19.79
C SER A 78 -8.94 0.02 19.16
N GLY A 79 -8.42 0.26 17.95
CA GLY A 79 -7.55 -0.68 17.21
C GLY A 79 -8.30 -1.71 16.37
N GLU A 80 -9.62 -1.60 16.26
CA GLU A 80 -10.42 -2.42 15.37
C GLU A 80 -10.17 -2.03 13.91
N ARG A 81 -10.26 -3.00 12.99
CA ARG A 81 -10.09 -2.74 11.55
C ARG A 81 -11.43 -2.80 10.85
N LEU A 82 -11.72 -1.76 10.08
CA LEU A 82 -12.94 -1.62 9.32
C LEU A 82 -12.67 -1.68 7.81
N TYR A 83 -13.69 -2.12 7.09
CA TYR A 83 -13.74 -2.13 5.62
C TYR A 83 -14.47 -0.89 5.11
N ASN A 84 -14.09 -0.42 3.91
CA ASN A 84 -14.87 0.57 3.19
C ASN A 84 -16.20 -0.05 2.73
N PRO A 85 -17.37 0.42 3.24
CA PRO A 85 -18.66 -0.21 2.93
C PRO A 85 -19.03 -0.12 1.45
N ARG A 86 -18.79 1.04 0.81
CA ARG A 86 -19.09 1.26 -0.60
C ARG A 86 -18.33 0.27 -1.48
N SER A 87 -17.04 0.15 -1.26
CA SER A 87 -16.19 -0.71 -2.09
C SER A 87 -16.51 -2.19 -1.91
N VAL A 88 -16.79 -2.64 -0.69
CA VAL A 88 -17.25 -4.02 -0.42
C VAL A 88 -18.55 -4.31 -1.17
N VAL A 89 -19.57 -3.44 -1.04
CA VAL A 89 -20.87 -3.65 -1.69
C VAL A 89 -20.72 -3.66 -3.20
N MET A 90 -19.97 -2.72 -3.77
CA MET A 90 -19.76 -2.63 -5.22
C MET A 90 -18.99 -3.84 -5.77
N ALA A 91 -17.97 -4.31 -5.06
CA ALA A 91 -17.20 -5.49 -5.46
C ALA A 91 -18.07 -6.76 -5.50
N LEU A 92 -18.90 -6.98 -4.48
CA LEU A 92 -19.81 -8.12 -4.42
C LEU A 92 -20.92 -8.02 -5.47
N THR A 93 -21.47 -6.82 -5.70
CA THR A 93 -22.52 -6.58 -6.70
C THR A 93 -22.01 -6.77 -8.13
N ASN A 94 -20.82 -6.25 -8.42
CA ASN A 94 -20.21 -6.32 -9.75
C ASN A 94 -19.42 -7.62 -9.99
N ASN A 95 -19.33 -8.49 -8.98
CA ASN A 95 -18.53 -9.72 -9.02
C ASN A 95 -17.08 -9.45 -9.46
N ASN A 96 -16.48 -8.36 -8.98
CA ASN A 96 -15.14 -7.92 -9.36
C ASN A 96 -14.50 -7.07 -8.26
N LEU A 97 -13.21 -7.26 -7.98
CA LEU A 97 -12.41 -6.37 -7.14
C LEU A 97 -11.93 -5.17 -7.99
N GLY A 98 -11.92 -3.98 -7.42
CA GLY A 98 -11.50 -2.78 -8.15
C GLY A 98 -11.63 -1.49 -7.33
N ASN A 99 -11.29 -0.38 -7.94
CA ASN A 99 -11.31 0.95 -7.33
C ASN A 99 -12.70 1.57 -7.42
N TYR A 100 -13.50 1.44 -6.36
CA TYR A 100 -14.88 1.94 -6.32
C TYR A 100 -15.03 3.24 -5.53
N TRP A 101 -14.29 3.39 -4.44
CA TRP A 101 -14.39 4.58 -3.62
C TRP A 101 -13.57 5.74 -4.17
N THR A 102 -12.37 5.49 -4.64
CA THR A 102 -11.44 6.49 -5.16
C THR A 102 -11.94 7.17 -6.45
N SER A 103 -12.90 6.57 -7.14
CA SER A 103 -13.55 7.17 -8.32
C SER A 103 -14.63 8.21 -7.98
N ALA A 104 -15.03 8.37 -6.71
CA ALA A 104 -16.19 9.16 -6.28
C ALA A 104 -15.88 10.20 -5.18
N GLY A 105 -14.66 10.28 -4.68
CA GLY A 105 -14.28 11.12 -3.53
C GLY A 105 -13.69 12.50 -3.89
N PRO A 106 -13.50 13.39 -2.90
CA PRO A 106 -12.89 14.72 -3.05
C PRO A 106 -11.36 14.63 -3.23
N TYR A 107 -10.95 13.90 -4.24
CA TYR A 107 -9.55 13.55 -4.48
C TYR A 107 -8.71 14.76 -4.92
N ASP A 108 -9.31 15.63 -5.71
CA ASP A 108 -8.61 16.77 -6.35
C ASP A 108 -8.06 17.78 -5.35
N GLU A 109 -8.73 17.97 -4.21
CA GLU A 109 -8.29 18.91 -3.18
C GLU A 109 -7.02 18.45 -2.47
N ILE A 110 -6.96 17.19 -2.06
CA ILE A 110 -5.76 16.62 -1.42
C ILE A 110 -4.62 16.50 -2.43
N PHE A 111 -4.95 16.16 -3.67
CA PHE A 111 -4.00 16.07 -4.76
C PHE A 111 -3.25 17.38 -4.99
N TYR A 112 -3.92 18.52 -4.85
CA TYR A 112 -3.32 19.84 -4.95
C TYR A 112 -2.15 20.00 -3.96
N TYR A 113 -2.31 19.61 -2.70
CA TYR A 113 -1.26 19.74 -1.68
C TYR A 113 -0.07 18.82 -1.94
N ILE A 114 -0.34 17.61 -2.45
CA ILE A 114 0.69 16.65 -2.81
C ILE A 114 1.48 17.13 -4.03
N ALA A 115 0.80 17.54 -5.09
CA ALA A 115 1.41 17.97 -6.34
C ALA A 115 2.29 19.22 -6.17
N ASN A 116 1.94 20.12 -5.25
CA ASN A 116 2.71 21.32 -4.95
C ASN A 116 3.73 21.11 -3.81
N ASP A 117 3.89 19.89 -3.33
CA ASP A 117 4.81 19.51 -2.25
C ASP A 117 4.70 20.41 -1.01
N VAL A 118 3.48 20.79 -0.68
CA VAL A 118 3.21 21.62 0.48
C VAL A 118 3.67 20.88 1.73
N ALA A 119 4.51 21.54 2.53
CA ALA A 119 5.04 21.01 3.79
C ALA A 119 5.81 19.68 3.67
N GLU A 120 6.46 19.43 2.53
CA GLU A 120 7.34 18.27 2.32
C GLU A 120 6.62 16.91 2.53
N VAL A 121 5.34 16.83 2.15
CA VAL A 121 4.55 15.59 2.30
C VAL A 121 4.91 14.52 1.28
N ARG A 122 5.56 14.89 0.19
CA ARG A 122 5.92 13.99 -0.92
C ARG A 122 6.74 12.79 -0.47
N ASP A 123 7.77 13.05 0.34
CA ASP A 123 8.71 12.02 0.79
C ASP A 123 8.03 11.01 1.71
N ASP A 124 7.18 11.48 2.60
CA ASP A 124 6.40 10.62 3.48
C ASP A 124 5.36 9.79 2.72
N LEU A 125 4.74 10.36 1.68
CA LEU A 125 3.83 9.62 0.82
C LEU A 125 4.57 8.53 0.04
N ALA A 126 5.80 8.81 -0.41
CA ALA A 126 6.65 7.80 -1.04
C ALA A 126 6.98 6.65 -0.07
N LEU A 127 7.30 6.96 1.17
CA LEU A 127 7.52 5.94 2.22
C LEU A 127 6.23 5.15 2.51
N MET A 128 5.07 5.81 2.59
CA MET A 128 3.79 5.12 2.78
C MET A 128 3.42 4.25 1.57
N ALA A 129 3.69 4.69 0.35
CA ALA A 129 3.53 3.86 -0.85
C ALA A 129 4.49 2.67 -0.86
N ALA A 130 5.65 2.82 -0.23
CA ALA A 130 6.57 1.72 0.06
C ALA A 130 6.09 0.80 1.20
N GLY A 131 4.95 1.09 1.83
CA GLY A 131 4.35 0.28 2.90
C GLY A 131 4.79 0.66 4.30
N GLU A 132 5.53 1.77 4.45
CA GLU A 132 5.90 2.29 5.77
C GLU A 132 4.76 3.08 6.41
N SER A 133 4.80 3.22 7.73
CA SER A 133 3.92 4.11 8.46
C SER A 133 4.71 5.30 9.01
N ILE A 134 4.13 6.50 8.96
CA ILE A 134 4.79 7.74 9.32
C ILE A 134 4.23 8.27 10.64
N PRO A 135 5.06 8.69 11.61
CA PRO A 135 4.59 9.28 12.85
C PRO A 135 3.96 10.66 12.56
N VAL A 136 2.71 10.84 12.91
CA VAL A 136 1.96 12.08 12.73
C VAL A 136 1.02 12.30 13.89
N LYS A 137 0.97 13.52 14.41
CA LYS A 137 -0.05 13.93 15.38
C LYS A 137 -1.32 14.30 14.63
N ILE A 138 -2.30 13.42 14.65
CA ILE A 138 -3.63 13.74 14.16
C ILE A 138 -4.25 14.76 15.10
N ARG A 139 -4.59 15.92 14.56
CA ARG A 139 -5.29 16.99 15.28
C ARG A 139 -6.77 16.94 14.90
N GLU A 140 -7.64 17.41 15.80
CA GLU A 140 -9.01 17.73 15.42
C GLU A 140 -8.96 18.69 14.23
N TYR A 141 -9.39 18.21 13.10
CA TYR A 141 -9.29 18.94 11.85
C TYR A 141 -10.57 19.71 11.59
N ALA A 142 -10.47 21.03 11.69
CA ALA A 142 -11.48 21.95 11.20
C ALA A 142 -11.38 22.01 9.68
N ALA A 143 -12.13 21.17 8.99
CA ALA A 143 -12.10 21.06 7.55
C ALA A 143 -12.58 22.33 6.84
N THR A 144 -11.68 23.26 6.65
CA THR A 144 -11.73 24.12 5.49
C THR A 144 -10.53 23.77 4.63
N SER A 145 -10.76 23.01 3.59
CA SER A 145 -9.75 22.47 2.67
C SER A 145 -8.85 23.52 2.00
N GLN A 146 -9.13 24.78 2.16
CA GLN A 146 -8.53 25.84 1.38
C GLN A 146 -7.22 26.43 1.94
N ASN A 147 -6.71 26.00 3.11
CA ASN A 147 -5.51 26.60 3.70
C ASN A 147 -4.68 25.62 4.57
N LEU A 148 -4.49 24.39 4.13
CA LEU A 148 -3.57 23.47 4.81
C LEU A 148 -2.13 23.93 4.58
N LYS A 149 -1.37 24.12 5.67
CA LYS A 149 -0.02 24.69 5.62
C LYS A 149 1.04 23.79 6.22
N THR A 150 0.62 22.89 7.12
CA THR A 150 1.52 22.00 7.83
C THR A 150 1.30 20.56 7.43
N LYS A 151 2.32 19.74 7.59
CA LYS A 151 2.30 18.31 7.36
C LYS A 151 1.22 17.61 8.18
N GLU A 152 1.11 17.99 9.45
CA GLU A 152 0.09 17.45 10.36
C GLU A 152 -1.33 17.78 9.90
N GLU A 153 -1.56 18.99 9.39
CA GLU A 153 -2.87 19.39 8.85
C GLU A 153 -3.22 18.59 7.60
N ILE A 154 -2.27 18.43 6.68
CA ILE A 154 -2.49 17.69 5.43
C ILE A 154 -2.77 16.22 5.72
N PHE A 155 -1.95 15.56 6.55
CA PHE A 155 -2.18 14.16 6.89
C PHE A 155 -3.41 13.94 7.77
N SER A 156 -3.74 14.88 8.66
CA SER A 156 -5.00 14.83 9.41
C SER A 156 -6.20 14.89 8.47
N ALA A 157 -6.17 15.79 7.48
CA ALA A 157 -7.19 15.86 6.45
C ALA A 157 -7.29 14.55 5.65
N MET A 158 -6.15 13.99 5.23
CA MET A 158 -6.13 12.72 4.49
C MET A 158 -6.71 11.56 5.29
N VAL A 159 -6.51 11.52 6.62
CA VAL A 159 -7.14 10.54 7.50
C VAL A 159 -8.64 10.76 7.61
N VAL A 160 -9.09 12.00 7.82
CA VAL A 160 -10.52 12.36 7.91
C VAL A 160 -11.25 12.05 6.61
N TYR A 161 -10.63 12.31 5.46
CA TYR A 161 -11.18 11.97 4.14
C TYR A 161 -11.12 10.47 3.82
N GLY A 162 -10.42 9.66 4.63
CA GLY A 162 -10.28 8.22 4.41
C GLY A 162 -9.24 7.85 3.35
N PHE A 163 -8.31 8.73 2.98
CA PHE A 163 -7.17 8.40 2.12
C PHE A 163 -6.06 7.68 2.88
N LEU A 164 -5.93 7.97 4.17
CA LEU A 164 -5.01 7.32 5.07
C LEU A 164 -5.76 6.76 6.28
N THR A 165 -5.10 5.87 6.99
CA THR A 165 -5.53 5.41 8.31
C THR A 165 -4.52 5.81 9.37
N CYS A 166 -4.96 5.87 10.64
CA CYS A 166 -4.08 6.17 11.75
C CYS A 166 -4.16 5.07 12.80
N GLU A 167 -3.01 4.50 13.16
CA GLU A 167 -2.88 3.56 14.26
C GLU A 167 -1.79 4.02 15.21
N LYS A 168 -2.12 4.22 16.49
CA LYS A 168 -1.15 4.60 17.56
C LYS A 168 -0.26 5.80 17.18
N GLY A 169 -0.85 6.82 16.55
CA GLY A 169 -0.13 8.04 16.14
C GLY A 169 0.77 7.86 14.92
N ARG A 170 0.57 6.81 14.15
CA ARG A 170 1.24 6.58 12.88
C ARG A 170 0.20 6.49 11.77
N VAL A 171 0.47 7.14 10.64
CA VAL A 171 -0.40 7.12 9.46
C VAL A 171 0.18 6.21 8.39
N SER A 172 -0.70 5.55 7.66
CA SER A 172 -0.34 4.66 6.55
C SER A 172 -1.46 4.58 5.52
N ILE A 173 -1.15 4.05 4.35
CA ILE A 173 -2.15 3.72 3.32
C ILE A 173 -2.90 2.47 3.79
N PRO A 174 -4.24 2.49 3.91
CA PRO A 174 -4.98 1.43 4.58
C PRO A 174 -5.08 0.12 3.80
N ASN A 175 -5.15 0.17 2.46
CA ASN A 175 -5.50 -1.00 1.65
C ASN A 175 -5.05 -0.87 0.19
N LYS A 176 -5.27 -1.96 -0.57
CA LYS A 176 -4.86 -2.04 -1.98
C LYS A 176 -5.59 -1.02 -2.86
N GLU A 177 -6.87 -0.74 -2.63
CA GLU A 177 -7.63 0.24 -3.42
C GLU A 177 -6.96 1.62 -3.41
N LEU A 178 -6.52 2.07 -2.23
CA LEU A 178 -5.81 3.34 -2.08
C LEU A 178 -4.35 3.23 -2.49
N MET A 179 -3.70 2.10 -2.23
CA MET A 179 -2.33 1.88 -2.68
C MET A 179 -2.22 2.01 -4.20
N ASP A 180 -3.12 1.40 -4.96
CA ASP A 180 -3.15 1.49 -6.42
C ASP A 180 -3.34 2.95 -6.88
N LYS A 181 -4.18 3.70 -6.17
CA LYS A 181 -4.41 5.12 -6.47
C LYS A 181 -3.18 5.99 -6.19
N PHE A 182 -2.48 5.77 -5.07
CA PHE A 182 -1.22 6.47 -4.78
C PHE A 182 -0.11 6.06 -5.76
N ALA A 183 -0.02 4.78 -6.12
CA ALA A 183 0.91 4.30 -7.12
C ALA A 183 0.71 5.00 -8.48
N ASP A 184 -0.53 5.07 -8.93
CA ASP A 184 -0.93 5.79 -10.15
C ASP A 184 -0.51 7.26 -10.12
N MET A 185 -0.71 7.92 -8.99
CA MET A 185 -0.31 9.31 -8.79
C MET A 185 1.22 9.46 -8.89
N LEU A 186 1.97 8.62 -8.17
CA LEU A 186 3.43 8.66 -8.16
C LEU A 186 4.02 8.44 -9.56
N MET A 187 3.37 7.64 -10.41
CA MET A 187 3.80 7.37 -11.78
C MET A 187 3.40 8.45 -12.80
N LYS A 188 2.44 9.31 -12.48
CA LYS A 188 1.88 10.29 -13.43
C LYS A 188 2.30 11.74 -13.15
N GLU A 189 2.57 12.06 -11.88
CA GLU A 189 2.81 13.42 -11.44
C GLU A 189 4.30 13.79 -11.45
N ASN A 190 4.76 14.43 -12.52
CA ASN A 190 6.16 14.85 -12.68
C ASN A 190 6.60 15.90 -11.65
N SER A 191 5.68 16.65 -11.06
CA SER A 191 5.94 17.60 -9.97
C SER A 191 6.50 16.91 -8.71
N LEU A 192 6.29 15.59 -8.57
CA LEU A 192 6.87 14.78 -7.49
C LEU A 192 8.38 14.53 -7.65
N GLY A 193 9.00 15.07 -8.70
CA GLY A 193 10.46 15.07 -8.87
C GLY A 193 11.05 13.66 -8.90
N TYR A 194 11.95 13.38 -7.96
CA TYR A 194 12.67 12.09 -7.94
C TYR A 194 11.77 10.89 -7.69
N VAL A 195 10.74 11.02 -6.86
CA VAL A 195 9.78 9.94 -6.57
C VAL A 195 9.08 9.49 -7.85
N TYR A 196 8.64 10.46 -8.66
CA TYR A 196 8.10 10.20 -9.99
C TYR A 196 9.11 9.49 -10.89
N ASN A 197 10.38 9.93 -10.89
CA ASN A 197 11.41 9.33 -11.72
C ASN A 197 11.67 7.86 -11.33
N LEU A 198 11.69 7.54 -10.03
CA LEU A 198 11.85 6.17 -9.56
C LEU A 198 10.63 5.31 -9.90
N ALA A 199 9.43 5.82 -9.64
CA ALA A 199 8.20 5.12 -9.99
C ALA A 199 8.11 4.84 -11.50
N LYS A 200 8.56 5.76 -12.34
CA LYS A 200 8.59 5.59 -13.81
C LYS A 200 9.57 4.52 -14.28
N GLU A 201 10.70 4.35 -13.60
CA GLU A 201 11.65 3.26 -13.89
C GLU A 201 11.11 1.86 -13.49
N SER A 202 10.01 1.79 -12.75
CA SER A 202 9.51 0.55 -12.16
C SER A 202 9.10 -0.52 -13.20
N THR A 203 8.55 -0.11 -14.34
CA THR A 203 8.27 -1.04 -15.44
C THR A 203 9.56 -1.63 -16.02
N ARG A 204 10.59 -0.81 -16.15
CA ARG A 204 11.90 -1.23 -16.65
C ARG A 204 12.58 -2.19 -15.66
N MET A 205 12.48 -1.89 -14.35
CA MET A 205 13.01 -2.74 -13.28
C MET A 205 12.35 -4.13 -13.28
N LEU A 206 11.02 -4.17 -13.35
CA LEU A 206 10.29 -5.43 -13.40
C LEU A 206 10.68 -6.26 -14.63
N ASN A 207 10.76 -5.63 -15.80
CA ASN A 207 11.18 -6.32 -17.04
C ASN A 207 12.62 -6.85 -16.95
N ALA A 208 13.55 -6.05 -16.42
CA ALA A 208 14.94 -6.48 -16.20
C ALA A 208 14.99 -7.70 -15.27
N THR A 209 14.23 -7.70 -14.20
CA THR A 209 14.13 -8.84 -13.26
C THR A 209 13.64 -10.11 -13.96
N LEU A 210 12.53 -10.02 -14.70
CA LEU A 210 11.95 -11.17 -15.41
C LEU A 210 12.86 -11.77 -16.47
N HIS A 211 13.76 -10.97 -17.04
CA HIS A 211 14.74 -11.40 -18.03
C HIS A 211 16.14 -11.71 -17.45
N GLY A 212 16.34 -11.51 -16.15
CA GLY A 212 17.63 -11.70 -15.48
C GLY A 212 18.69 -10.67 -15.87
N ASP A 213 18.29 -9.47 -16.34
CA ASP A 213 19.18 -8.36 -16.68
C ASP A 213 19.60 -7.61 -15.39
N THR A 214 20.56 -8.21 -14.70
CA THR A 214 21.06 -7.70 -13.42
C THR A 214 21.83 -6.39 -13.56
N GLU A 215 22.41 -6.11 -14.74
CA GLU A 215 23.08 -4.84 -15.01
C GLU A 215 22.10 -3.67 -15.01
N THR A 216 21.00 -3.80 -15.74
CA THR A 216 19.90 -2.80 -15.73
C THR A 216 19.31 -2.62 -14.35
N MET A 217 19.12 -3.71 -13.58
CA MET A 217 18.64 -3.62 -12.19
C MET A 217 19.58 -2.78 -11.33
N CYS A 218 20.89 -3.04 -11.37
CA CYS A 218 21.89 -2.27 -10.63
C CYS A 218 21.91 -0.81 -11.05
N GLN A 219 21.85 -0.50 -12.35
CA GLN A 219 21.84 0.89 -12.85
C GLN A 219 20.64 1.68 -12.32
N ILE A 220 19.45 1.07 -12.26
CA ILE A 220 18.25 1.70 -11.72
C ILE A 220 18.42 1.99 -10.22
N LEU A 221 18.94 1.03 -9.44
CA LEU A 221 19.18 1.19 -8.02
C LEU A 221 20.28 2.22 -7.73
N GLU A 222 21.35 2.25 -8.51
CA GLU A 222 22.43 3.26 -8.38
C GLU A 222 21.91 4.66 -8.71
N LYS A 223 21.07 4.80 -9.73
CA LYS A 223 20.43 6.07 -10.05
C LYS A 223 19.53 6.54 -8.91
N ALA A 224 18.80 5.62 -8.27
CA ALA A 224 18.01 5.90 -7.09
C ALA A 224 18.88 6.40 -5.93
N HIS A 225 20.01 5.77 -5.70
CA HIS A 225 20.95 6.11 -4.62
C HIS A 225 21.67 7.45 -4.83
N ASN A 226 22.07 7.75 -6.06
CA ASN A 226 22.83 8.96 -6.40
C ASN A 226 21.97 10.23 -6.46
N THR A 227 20.67 10.13 -6.29
CA THR A 227 19.80 11.30 -6.14
C THR A 227 20.04 11.90 -4.75
N GLU A 228 20.38 13.21 -4.67
CA GLU A 228 20.73 13.93 -3.44
C GLU A 228 19.54 14.06 -2.46
N ILE A 229 19.10 12.95 -1.83
CA ILE A 229 17.92 12.98 -1.00
C ILE A 229 18.18 12.29 0.33
N PRO A 230 17.79 12.93 1.45
CA PRO A 230 18.01 12.41 2.82
C PRO A 230 17.37 11.06 3.10
N LEU A 231 16.28 10.73 2.42
CA LEU A 231 15.54 9.46 2.56
C LEU A 231 16.29 8.24 2.03
N LEU A 232 17.33 8.42 1.22
CA LEU A 232 17.99 7.35 0.51
C LEU A 232 19.43 7.14 1.00
N SER A 233 19.72 7.45 2.25
CA SER A 233 21.06 7.25 2.81
C SER A 233 21.47 5.78 2.99
N TYR A 234 20.54 4.84 2.76
CA TYR A 234 20.77 3.38 2.84
C TYR A 234 21.56 2.92 4.07
N ASN A 235 21.26 3.50 5.21
CA ASN A 235 21.95 3.15 6.44
C ASN A 235 21.52 1.78 6.99
N ASN A 236 20.39 1.26 6.53
CA ASN A 236 19.81 0.00 6.98
C ASN A 236 18.94 -0.67 5.90
N GLU A 237 18.51 -1.89 6.16
CA GLU A 237 17.66 -2.68 5.25
C GLU A 237 16.28 -2.02 5.03
N THR A 238 15.73 -1.30 6.00
CA THR A 238 14.44 -0.62 5.88
C THR A 238 14.47 0.46 4.80
N GLU A 239 15.54 1.25 4.74
CA GLU A 239 15.70 2.28 3.71
C GLU A 239 15.87 1.67 2.32
N LEU A 240 16.64 0.59 2.20
CA LEU A 240 16.77 -0.17 0.97
C LEU A 240 15.41 -0.78 0.54
N THR A 241 14.65 -1.29 1.49
CA THR A 241 13.30 -1.81 1.27
C THR A 241 12.37 -0.74 0.69
N ALA A 242 12.41 0.49 1.19
CA ALA A 242 11.59 1.59 0.67
C ALA A 242 11.92 1.90 -0.80
N VAL A 243 13.19 1.95 -1.15
CA VAL A 243 13.62 2.17 -2.53
C VAL A 243 13.21 1.03 -3.45
N VAL A 244 13.41 -0.21 -3.02
CA VAL A 244 12.99 -1.39 -3.80
C VAL A 244 11.49 -1.37 -4.04
N ASN A 245 10.68 -1.00 -3.07
CA ASN A 245 9.24 -0.83 -3.27
C ASN A 245 8.91 0.19 -4.37
N LEU A 246 9.59 1.34 -4.39
CA LEU A 246 9.34 2.36 -5.41
C LEU A 246 9.74 1.89 -6.81
N VAL A 247 10.91 1.26 -6.93
CA VAL A 247 11.38 0.77 -8.25
C VAL A 247 10.64 -0.48 -8.73
N TYR A 248 9.80 -1.10 -7.91
CA TYR A 248 8.90 -2.18 -8.31
C TYR A 248 7.41 -1.78 -8.28
N LEU A 249 7.10 -0.49 -8.23
CA LEU A 249 5.73 -0.02 -8.08
C LEU A 249 4.79 -0.53 -9.18
N ALA A 250 5.24 -0.57 -10.44
CA ALA A 250 4.48 -1.12 -11.58
C ALA A 250 4.22 -2.64 -11.48
N ALA A 251 4.91 -3.36 -10.61
CA ALA A 251 4.62 -4.77 -10.41
C ALA A 251 3.22 -4.98 -9.82
N ARG A 252 2.69 -4.01 -9.09
CA ARG A 252 1.36 -4.08 -8.45
C ARG A 252 0.21 -4.20 -9.45
N ASP A 253 0.40 -3.80 -10.70
CA ASP A 253 -0.58 -3.96 -11.78
C ASP A 253 -0.81 -5.44 -12.17
N ARG A 254 0.19 -6.29 -11.94
CA ARG A 254 0.18 -7.69 -12.39
C ARG A 254 0.38 -8.69 -11.25
N TYR A 255 0.93 -8.24 -10.12
CA TYR A 255 1.32 -9.06 -8.98
C TYR A 255 0.67 -8.56 -7.71
N ARG A 256 0.24 -9.48 -6.88
CA ARG A 256 0.05 -9.22 -5.47
C ARG A 256 1.43 -9.25 -4.81
N VAL A 257 1.83 -8.12 -4.24
CA VAL A 257 3.15 -7.96 -3.60
C VAL A 257 2.96 -8.03 -2.09
N GLU A 258 3.53 -9.05 -1.46
CA GLU A 258 3.57 -9.22 -0.01
C GLU A 258 4.97 -8.89 0.51
N ARG A 259 5.04 -8.18 1.64
CA ARG A 259 6.27 -7.82 2.35
C ARG A 259 6.36 -8.61 3.65
N GLU A 260 7.60 -8.94 4.05
CA GLU A 260 7.89 -9.65 5.30
C GLU A 260 6.97 -10.88 5.49
N ASP A 261 6.67 -11.56 4.38
CA ASP A 261 5.78 -12.70 4.41
C ASP A 261 6.45 -13.90 5.06
N LYS A 262 5.72 -14.58 5.92
CA LYS A 262 6.16 -15.84 6.51
C LYS A 262 6.12 -16.95 5.46
N ALA A 263 7.25 -17.20 4.82
CA ALA A 263 7.42 -18.23 3.82
C ALA A 263 8.37 -19.32 4.36
N GLY A 264 7.93 -20.57 4.34
CA GLY A 264 8.76 -21.68 4.86
C GLY A 264 9.13 -21.51 6.34
N ILE A 265 10.43 -21.44 6.66
CA ILE A 265 10.98 -21.42 8.04
C ILE A 265 11.36 -19.97 8.48
N GLY A 266 10.96 -18.94 7.75
CA GLY A 266 11.32 -17.57 8.08
C GLY A 266 10.48 -16.53 7.38
N TYR A 267 10.95 -15.29 7.40
CA TYR A 267 10.38 -14.17 6.67
C TYR A 267 11.24 -13.84 5.46
N VAL A 268 10.62 -13.47 4.36
CA VAL A 268 11.24 -12.97 3.13
C VAL A 268 10.81 -11.52 2.93
N ASP A 269 11.70 -10.68 2.39
CA ASP A 269 11.42 -9.25 2.25
C ASP A 269 10.25 -8.98 1.30
N PHE A 270 10.22 -9.66 0.15
CA PHE A 270 9.14 -9.52 -0.82
C PHE A 270 8.80 -10.83 -1.52
N ILE A 271 7.50 -11.06 -1.72
CA ILE A 271 6.99 -12.06 -2.64
C ILE A 271 6.02 -11.40 -3.61
N PHE A 272 6.22 -11.64 -4.91
CA PHE A 272 5.36 -11.19 -5.99
C PHE A 272 4.58 -12.39 -6.52
N TYR A 273 3.31 -12.47 -6.17
CA TYR A 273 2.40 -13.52 -6.61
C TYR A 273 1.70 -13.08 -7.90
N PRO A 274 1.82 -13.81 -9.03
CA PRO A 274 1.07 -13.51 -10.24
C PRO A 274 -0.44 -13.46 -9.96
N GLU A 275 -1.09 -12.33 -10.21
CA GLU A 275 -2.50 -12.15 -9.86
C GLU A 275 -3.41 -12.36 -11.08
N ILE A 276 -3.11 -11.72 -12.19
CA ILE A 276 -3.92 -11.78 -13.42
C ILE A 276 -3.60 -13.04 -14.22
N ASP A 277 -2.33 -13.25 -14.53
CA ASP A 277 -1.84 -14.40 -15.29
C ASP A 277 -1.07 -15.37 -14.38
N LYS A 278 -1.71 -16.47 -14.03
CA LYS A 278 -1.11 -17.49 -13.15
C LYS A 278 0.03 -18.28 -13.80
N SER A 279 0.25 -18.10 -15.11
CA SER A 279 1.39 -18.65 -15.84
C SER A 279 2.60 -17.71 -15.88
N ALA A 280 2.44 -16.47 -15.42
CA ALA A 280 3.56 -15.54 -15.28
C ALA A 280 4.55 -16.01 -14.20
N ASP A 281 5.79 -15.59 -14.33
CA ASP A 281 6.84 -15.92 -13.36
C ASP A 281 6.55 -15.26 -12.01
N ALA A 282 6.65 -16.02 -10.94
CA ALA A 282 6.61 -15.51 -9.57
C ALA A 282 8.01 -15.05 -9.14
N ILE A 283 8.09 -14.06 -8.23
CA ILE A 283 9.37 -13.52 -7.76
C ILE A 283 9.43 -13.61 -6.24
N ILE A 284 10.54 -14.12 -5.74
CA ILE A 284 10.92 -14.08 -4.32
C ILE A 284 12.17 -13.21 -4.24
N LEU A 285 12.12 -12.11 -3.49
CA LEU A 285 13.19 -11.14 -3.42
C LEU A 285 13.67 -10.96 -1.98
N GLU A 286 14.96 -11.03 -1.80
CA GLU A 286 15.65 -10.84 -0.51
C GLU A 286 16.70 -9.74 -0.64
N LEU A 287 16.76 -8.86 0.36
CA LEU A 287 17.67 -7.72 0.43
C LEU A 287 18.81 -7.98 1.40
N LYS A 288 19.98 -7.47 1.11
CA LYS A 288 21.13 -7.53 2.01
C LYS A 288 21.91 -6.23 1.98
N VAL A 289 22.28 -5.75 3.17
CA VAL A 289 23.17 -4.60 3.31
C VAL A 289 24.52 -5.11 3.82
N ASN A 290 25.61 -4.76 3.15
CA ASN A 290 27.00 -5.25 3.39
C ASN A 290 27.17 -6.77 3.21
N HIS A 291 26.28 -7.41 2.48
CA HIS A 291 26.32 -8.83 2.11
C HIS A 291 26.09 -9.00 0.62
N THR A 292 26.39 -10.18 0.10
CA THR A 292 26.30 -10.46 -1.34
C THR A 292 24.89 -10.87 -1.76
N PRO A 293 24.51 -10.67 -3.02
CA PRO A 293 23.24 -11.19 -3.54
C PRO A 293 23.21 -12.72 -3.56
N GLU A 294 24.37 -13.41 -3.59
CA GLU A 294 24.50 -14.85 -3.45
C GLU A 294 24.01 -15.34 -2.09
N GLU A 295 24.32 -14.60 -1.03
CA GLU A 295 23.85 -14.92 0.33
C GLU A 295 22.33 -14.76 0.43
N ALA A 296 21.77 -13.72 -0.22
CA ALA A 296 20.31 -13.54 -0.32
C ALA A 296 19.64 -14.73 -1.03
N ILE A 297 20.17 -15.16 -2.18
CA ILE A 297 19.69 -16.34 -2.92
C ILE A 297 19.81 -17.61 -2.08
N SER A 298 20.91 -17.79 -1.37
CA SER A 298 21.13 -18.94 -0.49
C SER A 298 20.08 -18.99 0.63
N GLN A 299 19.77 -17.85 1.22
CA GLN A 299 18.72 -17.73 2.24
C GLN A 299 17.33 -18.13 1.67
N ILE A 300 16.98 -17.67 0.47
CA ILE A 300 15.73 -18.04 -0.19
C ILE A 300 15.63 -19.57 -0.35
N LYS A 301 16.72 -20.21 -0.78
CA LYS A 301 16.77 -21.67 -0.99
C LYS A 301 16.74 -22.45 0.33
N GLU A 302 17.57 -22.10 1.30
CA GLU A 302 17.69 -22.77 2.58
C GLU A 302 16.38 -22.74 3.38
N LYS A 303 15.71 -21.59 3.37
CA LYS A 303 14.44 -21.39 4.08
C LYS A 303 13.22 -21.87 3.29
N LYS A 304 13.43 -22.43 2.10
CA LYS A 304 12.39 -23.06 1.27
C LYS A 304 11.20 -22.13 1.00
N TYR A 305 11.46 -20.88 0.73
CA TYR A 305 10.40 -19.90 0.45
C TYR A 305 9.56 -20.27 -0.78
N ALA A 306 10.14 -21.01 -1.74
CA ALA A 306 9.43 -21.53 -2.90
C ALA A 306 8.25 -22.45 -2.58
N LEU A 307 8.18 -23.06 -1.36
CA LEU A 307 7.05 -23.89 -0.93
C LEU A 307 5.68 -23.18 -1.00
N LYS A 308 5.68 -21.85 -0.97
CA LYS A 308 4.45 -21.05 -1.16
C LYS A 308 3.79 -21.26 -2.54
N PHE A 309 4.58 -21.69 -3.53
CA PHE A 309 4.14 -21.91 -4.91
C PHE A 309 3.93 -23.39 -5.22
N GLU A 310 4.27 -24.28 -4.29
CA GLU A 310 4.05 -25.71 -4.44
C GLU A 310 2.59 -26.09 -4.19
N GLU A 311 2.18 -27.20 -4.79
CA GLU A 311 0.84 -27.76 -4.59
C GLU A 311 0.68 -28.29 -3.17
N LYS A 312 -0.42 -27.91 -2.52
CA LYS A 312 -0.91 -28.65 -1.36
C LYS A 312 -1.56 -29.95 -1.85
N LEU A 313 -1.35 -31.04 -1.14
CA LEU A 313 -1.89 -32.36 -1.48
C LEU A 313 -3.41 -32.25 -1.75
N GLY A 314 -3.82 -32.54 -3.00
CA GLY A 314 -5.23 -32.51 -3.42
C GLY A 314 -5.75 -31.20 -4.02
N GLU A 315 -4.93 -30.15 -4.09
CA GLU A 315 -5.30 -28.88 -4.75
C GLU A 315 -4.67 -28.79 -6.15
N LYS A 316 -5.38 -28.16 -7.11
CA LYS A 316 -4.78 -27.84 -8.43
C LYS A 316 -3.70 -26.78 -8.26
N ARG A 317 -2.58 -26.95 -8.97
CA ARG A 317 -1.48 -25.98 -8.98
C ARG A 317 -2.01 -24.57 -9.31
N LYS A 318 -1.81 -23.64 -8.38
CA LYS A 318 -2.31 -22.27 -8.50
C LYS A 318 -1.45 -21.45 -9.46
N TYR A 319 -0.13 -21.70 -9.47
CA TYR A 319 0.85 -20.97 -10.28
C TYR A 319 1.59 -21.96 -11.17
N THR A 320 1.75 -21.65 -12.46
CA THR A 320 2.39 -22.51 -13.45
C THR A 320 3.64 -21.92 -14.08
N GLY A 321 3.95 -20.64 -13.81
CA GLY A 321 5.19 -19.98 -14.23
C GLY A 321 6.40 -20.43 -13.43
N ARG A 322 7.57 -19.94 -13.82
CA ARG A 322 8.82 -20.12 -13.05
C ARG A 322 8.75 -19.38 -11.74
N VAL A 323 9.54 -19.80 -10.76
CA VAL A 323 9.79 -19.04 -9.53
C VAL A 323 11.20 -18.47 -9.62
N LEU A 324 11.31 -17.15 -9.62
CA LEU A 324 12.58 -16.43 -9.68
C LEU A 324 13.02 -16.07 -8.25
N ALA A 325 14.22 -16.48 -7.87
CA ALA A 325 14.89 -15.98 -6.68
C ALA A 325 15.73 -14.76 -7.04
N VAL A 326 15.49 -13.65 -6.39
CA VAL A 326 16.18 -12.37 -6.64
C VAL A 326 16.92 -11.93 -5.37
N GLY A 327 18.23 -11.80 -5.45
CA GLY A 327 19.05 -11.21 -4.41
C GLY A 327 19.49 -9.80 -4.81
N ILE A 328 19.28 -8.83 -3.92
CA ILE A 328 19.77 -7.46 -4.08
C ILE A 328 20.68 -7.15 -2.88
N GLY A 329 21.96 -6.93 -3.16
CA GLY A 329 22.96 -6.50 -2.19
C GLY A 329 23.30 -5.03 -2.34
N TYR A 330 23.54 -4.34 -1.24
CA TYR A 330 24.11 -3.00 -1.20
C TYR A 330 25.37 -2.97 -0.31
N ASP A 331 26.48 -2.57 -0.89
CA ASP A 331 27.75 -2.39 -0.17
C ASP A 331 27.93 -0.91 0.20
N LYS A 332 27.92 -0.62 1.50
CA LYS A 332 28.07 0.76 2.03
C LYS A 332 29.46 1.34 1.77
N THR A 333 30.49 0.51 1.65
CA THR A 333 31.88 0.94 1.46
C THR A 333 32.11 1.41 0.04
N THR A 334 31.68 0.62 -0.92
CA THR A 334 31.82 0.92 -2.35
C THR A 334 30.66 1.74 -2.90
N LYS A 335 29.54 1.84 -2.15
CA LYS A 335 28.28 2.46 -2.55
C LYS A 335 27.68 1.83 -3.83
N LYS A 336 27.88 0.55 -4.01
CA LYS A 336 27.41 -0.19 -5.19
C LYS A 336 26.29 -1.16 -4.85
N HIS A 337 25.39 -1.33 -5.80
CA HIS A 337 24.40 -2.39 -5.79
C HIS A 337 24.90 -3.58 -6.60
N LEU A 338 24.58 -4.77 -6.10
CA LEU A 338 24.79 -6.03 -6.78
C LEU A 338 23.47 -6.78 -6.83
N CYS A 339 23.13 -7.29 -8.00
CA CYS A 339 21.88 -8.03 -8.22
C CYS A 339 22.17 -9.41 -8.76
N LYS A 340 21.36 -10.39 -8.39
CA LYS A 340 21.39 -11.75 -8.92
C LYS A 340 19.99 -12.28 -9.06
N VAL A 341 19.75 -12.97 -10.16
CA VAL A 341 18.47 -13.65 -10.45
C VAL A 341 18.76 -15.09 -10.79
N GLU A 342 18.06 -16.01 -10.13
CA GLU A 342 18.13 -17.45 -10.40
C GLU A 342 16.72 -18.04 -10.53
N VAL A 343 16.55 -19.06 -11.35
CA VAL A 343 15.31 -19.85 -11.43
C VAL A 343 15.39 -20.95 -10.38
N LEU A 344 14.35 -21.08 -9.54
CA LEU A 344 14.22 -22.13 -8.52
C LEU A 344 13.61 -23.41 -9.08
#